data_9e1559250df4851de5f04dcf4281fe89
#
_entry.id   9e1559250df4851de5f04dcf4281fe89
#
_cell.length_a   1.000
_cell.length_b   1.000
_cell.length_c   1.000
_cell.angle_alpha   90.00
_cell.angle_beta   90.00
_cell.angle_gamma   90.00
#
_symmetry.space_group_name_H-M   'P 1'
#
loop_
_entity.id
_entity.type
_entity.pdbx_description
1 polymer ?
#
loop_
_entity_poly.entity_id
_entity_poly.type
_entity_poly.pdbx_seq_one_letter_code
_entity_poly.pdbx_strand_id
1 'polypeptide(L)'
;MASQNLIELWAVCTRPVENNGFGLTPGQADRVLGRVEHSVYRLPDSDDVYAEWRRLVVAHGVSGKKTHDARLVATMSVHSVTHILTFNTDDFARYPGITVLDPATL
;
A
#
# COMPACT_ATOMS: atom_id res chain seq x y z
N MET A 1 -5.04 -9.08 -0.87
CA MET A 1 -5.36 -7.71 -0.50
C MET A 1 -6.80 -7.39 -0.90
N ALA A 2 -7.46 -6.50 -0.20
CA ALA A 2 -8.87 -6.22 -0.45
C ALA A 2 -9.07 -5.46 -1.77
N SER A 3 -10.17 -5.77 -2.46
CA SER A 3 -10.54 -5.10 -3.71
C SER A 3 -10.70 -3.59 -3.56
N GLN A 4 -11.05 -3.11 -2.36
CA GLN A 4 -11.14 -1.68 -2.08
C GLN A 4 -9.81 -0.95 -2.32
N ASN A 5 -8.68 -1.58 -2.02
CA ASN A 5 -7.37 -0.98 -2.28
C ASN A 5 -7.09 -0.84 -3.78
N LEU A 6 -7.55 -1.78 -4.58
CA LEU A 6 -7.43 -1.71 -6.03
C LEU A 6 -8.31 -0.61 -6.61
N ILE A 7 -9.51 -0.43 -6.06
CA ILE A 7 -10.43 0.65 -6.46
C ILE A 7 -9.83 2.01 -6.13
N GLU A 8 -9.23 2.16 -4.96
CA GLU A 8 -8.55 3.39 -4.58
C GLU A 8 -7.34 3.69 -5.47
N LEU A 9 -6.57 2.66 -5.83
CA LEU A 9 -5.47 2.80 -6.77
C LEU A 9 -5.97 3.33 -8.12
N TRP A 10 -7.06 2.78 -8.64
CA TRP A 10 -7.68 3.26 -9.88
C TRP A 10 -8.05 4.74 -9.77
N ALA A 11 -8.69 5.13 -8.69
CA ALA A 11 -9.08 6.52 -8.47
C ALA A 11 -7.87 7.46 -8.48
N VAL A 12 -6.77 7.07 -7.85
CA VAL A 12 -5.53 7.86 -7.86
C VAL A 12 -4.92 7.91 -9.25
N CYS A 13 -4.87 6.79 -9.97
CA CYS A 13 -4.31 6.74 -11.32
C CYS A 13 -5.05 7.67 -12.30
N THR A 14 -6.37 7.74 -12.19
CA THR A 14 -7.21 8.51 -13.12
C THR A 14 -7.49 9.95 -12.66
N ARG A 15 -7.23 10.26 -11.40
CA ARG A 15 -7.40 11.62 -10.86
C ARG A 15 -6.47 12.60 -11.58
N PRO A 16 -6.90 13.85 -11.85
CA PRO A 16 -6.03 14.85 -12.44
C PRO A 16 -4.76 15.11 -11.63
N VAL A 17 -3.68 15.45 -12.31
CA VAL A 17 -2.38 15.72 -11.67
C VAL A 17 -2.49 16.84 -10.63
N GLU A 18 -3.27 17.89 -10.89
CA GLU A 18 -3.50 19.00 -9.98
C GLU A 18 -4.26 18.59 -8.70
N ASN A 19 -4.89 17.42 -8.69
CA ASN A 19 -5.61 16.86 -7.54
C ASN A 19 -4.86 15.66 -6.92
N ASN A 20 -3.54 15.64 -7.04
CA ASN A 20 -2.67 14.57 -6.54
C ASN A 20 -2.93 13.21 -7.20
N GLY A 21 -3.30 13.21 -8.46
CA GLY A 21 -3.45 12.00 -9.25
C GLY A 21 -2.37 11.89 -10.31
N PHE A 22 -2.38 10.79 -11.05
CA PHE A 22 -1.45 10.56 -12.15
C PHE A 22 -1.98 11.05 -13.50
N GLY A 23 -3.28 11.40 -13.59
CA GLY A 23 -3.90 11.87 -14.82
C GLY A 23 -3.94 10.83 -15.93
N LEU A 24 -3.95 9.55 -15.61
CA LEU A 24 -3.97 8.47 -16.58
C LEU A 24 -5.35 8.29 -17.21
N THR A 25 -5.38 7.80 -18.43
CA THR A 25 -6.62 7.32 -19.05
C THR A 25 -7.07 6.02 -18.38
N PRO A 26 -8.36 5.65 -18.46
CA PRO A 26 -8.81 4.35 -17.94
C PRO A 26 -8.04 3.17 -18.51
N GLY A 27 -7.65 3.19 -19.78
CA GLY A 27 -6.86 2.11 -20.37
C GLY A 27 -5.45 2.03 -19.78
N GLN A 28 -4.83 3.16 -19.49
CA GLN A 28 -3.53 3.18 -18.81
C GLN A 28 -3.65 2.73 -17.37
N ALA A 29 -4.69 3.15 -16.64
CA ALA A 29 -4.96 2.72 -15.29
C ALA A 29 -5.19 1.20 -15.22
N ASP A 30 -5.89 0.64 -16.18
CA ASP A 30 -6.11 -0.82 -16.27
C ASP A 30 -4.78 -1.58 -16.38
N ARG A 31 -3.85 -1.07 -17.16
CA ARG A 31 -2.52 -1.69 -17.29
C ARG A 31 -1.73 -1.63 -15.99
N VAL A 32 -1.77 -0.48 -15.29
CA VAL A 32 -1.14 -0.33 -13.98
C VAL A 32 -1.76 -1.31 -12.98
N LEU A 33 -3.08 -1.37 -12.94
CA LEU A 33 -3.81 -2.27 -12.05
C LEU A 33 -3.42 -3.73 -12.27
N GLY A 34 -3.33 -4.15 -13.54
CA GLY A 34 -2.93 -5.50 -13.89
C GLY A 34 -1.54 -5.85 -13.39
N ARG A 35 -0.59 -4.91 -13.48
CA ARG A 35 0.78 -5.11 -12.96
C ARG A 35 0.81 -5.21 -11.45
N VAL A 36 0.05 -4.37 -10.77
CA VAL A 36 -0.03 -4.37 -9.30
C VAL A 36 -0.66 -5.66 -8.80
N GLU A 37 -1.77 -6.09 -9.41
CA GLU A 37 -2.41 -7.37 -9.08
C GLU A 37 -1.42 -8.53 -9.22
N HIS A 38 -0.60 -8.50 -10.26
CA HIS A 38 0.35 -9.58 -10.52
C HIS A 38 1.50 -9.59 -9.53
N SER A 39 1.94 -8.44 -9.03
CA SER A 39 3.14 -8.36 -8.18
C SER A 39 2.84 -8.25 -6.69
N VAL A 40 2.03 -7.29 -6.24
CA VAL A 40 1.90 -6.96 -4.81
C VAL A 40 0.62 -7.53 -4.21
N TYR A 41 -0.49 -7.42 -4.91
CA TYR A 41 -1.80 -7.78 -4.36
C TYR A 41 -2.07 -9.28 -4.34
N ARG A 42 -1.19 -10.08 -4.93
CA ARG A 42 -1.27 -11.54 -4.88
C ARG A 42 -0.43 -12.16 -3.77
N LEU A 43 0.18 -11.35 -2.92
CA LEU A 43 0.86 -11.88 -1.75
C LEU A 43 -0.18 -12.54 -0.83
N PRO A 44 -0.02 -13.84 -0.55
CA PRO A 44 -1.03 -14.55 0.24
C PRO A 44 -1.05 -14.06 1.68
N ASP A 45 -2.24 -14.03 2.24
CA ASP A 45 -2.41 -13.91 3.68
C ASP A 45 -2.01 -15.23 4.34
N SER A 46 -1.45 -15.16 5.55
CA SER A 46 -0.95 -16.33 6.26
C SER A 46 -0.92 -16.06 7.76
N ASP A 47 -0.70 -17.12 8.55
CA ASP A 47 -0.50 -16.99 9.99
C ASP A 47 0.73 -16.13 10.30
N ASP A 48 1.74 -16.16 9.46
CA ASP A 48 2.93 -15.32 9.60
C ASP A 48 2.59 -13.83 9.44
N VAL A 49 1.70 -13.49 8.52
CA VAL A 49 1.24 -12.10 8.35
C VAL A 49 0.49 -11.63 9.59
N TYR A 50 -0.39 -12.47 10.15
CA TYR A 50 -1.10 -12.12 11.36
C TYR A 50 -0.15 -11.90 12.53
N ALA A 51 0.82 -12.79 12.73
CA ALA A 51 1.79 -12.68 13.81
C ALA A 51 2.64 -11.41 13.67
N GLU A 52 3.10 -11.09 12.47
CA GLU A 52 3.86 -9.88 12.19
C GLU A 52 3.00 -8.62 12.39
N TRP A 53 1.74 -8.64 11.93
CA TRP A 53 0.81 -7.54 12.16
C TRP A 53 0.64 -7.25 13.66
N ARG A 54 0.40 -8.31 14.45
CA ARG A 54 0.22 -8.17 15.89
C ARG A 54 1.47 -7.57 16.54
N ARG A 55 2.65 -8.01 16.13
CA ARG A 55 3.93 -7.46 16.59
C ARG A 55 4.05 -5.98 16.27
N LEU A 56 3.71 -5.60 15.05
CA LEU A 56 3.83 -4.22 14.57
C LEU A 56 2.87 -3.28 15.31
N VAL A 57 1.60 -3.67 15.49
CA VAL A 57 0.63 -2.79 16.16
C VAL A 57 0.98 -2.56 17.63
N VAL A 58 1.56 -3.55 18.29
CA VAL A 58 2.04 -3.41 19.66
C VAL A 58 3.30 -2.56 19.71
N ALA A 59 4.27 -2.85 18.88
CA ALA A 59 5.56 -2.17 18.88
C ALA A 59 5.44 -0.67 18.54
N HIS A 60 4.52 -0.31 17.66
CA HIS A 60 4.35 1.06 17.19
C HIS A 60 3.13 1.78 17.76
N GLY A 61 2.42 1.15 18.70
CA GLY A 61 1.26 1.77 19.35
C GLY A 61 0.14 2.11 18.38
N VAL A 62 -0.12 1.24 17.41
CA VAL A 62 -1.09 1.49 16.35
C VAL A 62 -2.50 1.19 16.84
N SER A 63 -3.45 2.09 16.56
CA SER A 63 -4.85 1.91 16.94
C SER A 63 -5.79 2.46 15.88
N GLY A 64 -7.06 2.08 15.96
CA GLY A 64 -8.10 2.57 15.08
C GLY A 64 -7.86 2.20 13.61
N LYS A 65 -8.14 3.12 12.71
CA LYS A 65 -8.07 2.88 11.27
C LYS A 65 -6.67 2.53 10.76
N LYS A 66 -5.63 2.97 11.47
CA LYS A 66 -4.24 2.73 11.09
C LYS A 66 -3.83 1.26 11.26
N THR A 67 -4.62 0.45 11.95
CA THR A 67 -4.39 -1.00 12.04
C THR A 67 -4.49 -1.70 10.69
N HIS A 68 -5.27 -1.16 9.77
CA HIS A 68 -5.38 -1.71 8.41
C HIS A 68 -4.10 -1.44 7.59
N ASP A 69 -3.49 -0.26 7.77
CA ASP A 69 -2.21 0.06 7.12
C ASP A 69 -1.10 -0.84 7.66
N ALA A 70 -1.11 -1.13 8.96
CA ALA A 70 -0.17 -2.04 9.58
C ALA A 70 -0.26 -3.45 8.98
N ARG A 71 -1.44 -3.89 8.57
CA ARG A 71 -1.60 -5.19 7.90
C ARG A 71 -0.88 -5.24 6.56
N LEU A 72 -0.95 -4.16 5.79
CA LEU A 72 -0.19 -4.06 4.54
C LEU A 72 1.31 -4.15 4.81
N VAL A 73 1.80 -3.42 5.80
CA VAL A 73 3.22 -3.47 6.19
C VAL A 73 3.61 -4.87 6.65
N ALA A 74 2.77 -5.56 7.41
CA ALA A 74 3.04 -6.93 7.84
C ALA A 74 3.16 -7.88 6.64
N THR A 75 2.26 -7.76 5.67
CA THR A 75 2.32 -8.55 4.43
C THR A 75 3.61 -8.27 3.66
N MET A 76 3.99 -7.01 3.54
CA MET A 76 5.25 -6.62 2.90
C MET A 76 6.46 -7.22 3.62
N SER A 77 6.48 -7.12 4.94
CA SER A 77 7.58 -7.62 5.76
C SER A 77 7.77 -9.14 5.62
N VAL A 78 6.69 -9.89 5.71
CA VAL A 78 6.73 -11.36 5.57
C VAL A 78 7.23 -11.79 4.19
N HIS A 79 6.89 -11.04 3.15
CA HIS A 79 7.27 -11.34 1.77
C HIS A 79 8.52 -10.58 1.30
N SER A 80 9.24 -9.93 2.22
CA SER A 80 10.48 -9.19 1.92
C SER A 80 10.31 -8.06 0.91
N VAL A 81 9.14 -7.43 0.89
CA VAL A 81 8.87 -6.23 0.09
C VAL A 81 9.18 -5.01 0.93
N THR A 82 10.02 -4.10 0.43
CA THR A 82 10.55 -2.98 1.22
C THR A 82 10.06 -1.61 0.79
N HIS A 83 9.46 -1.48 -0.39
CA HIS A 83 9.07 -0.19 -0.94
C HIS A 83 7.55 -0.11 -1.13
N ILE A 84 6.98 1.03 -0.75
CA ILE A 84 5.57 1.33 -0.99
C ILE A 84 5.44 2.67 -1.69
N LEU A 85 4.59 2.73 -2.71
CA LEU A 85 4.24 3.96 -3.42
C LEU A 85 2.87 4.43 -2.91
N THR A 86 2.84 5.57 -2.24
CA THR A 86 1.60 6.07 -1.64
C THR A 86 1.63 7.58 -1.46
N PHE A 87 0.47 8.23 -1.61
CA PHE A 87 0.30 9.62 -1.24
C PHE A 87 0.17 9.81 0.28
N ASN A 88 -0.16 8.76 1.01
CA ASN A 88 -0.33 8.78 2.47
C ASN A 88 0.99 8.44 3.17
N THR A 89 2.02 9.20 2.87
CA THR A 89 3.39 8.90 3.32
C THR A 89 3.52 8.84 4.84
N ASP A 90 2.80 9.70 5.55
CA ASP A 90 2.88 9.76 7.02
C ASP A 90 2.33 8.48 7.68
N ASP A 91 1.38 7.80 7.04
CA ASP A 91 0.78 6.59 7.59
C ASP A 91 1.78 5.43 7.65
N PHE A 92 2.84 5.47 6.85
CA PHE A 92 3.84 4.41 6.75
C PHE A 92 5.21 4.82 7.27
N ALA A 93 5.42 6.09 7.62
CA ALA A 93 6.72 6.61 8.05
C ALA A 93 7.21 6.00 9.36
N ARG A 94 6.32 5.48 10.19
CA ARG A 94 6.66 4.87 11.47
C ARG A 94 7.36 3.51 11.36
N TYR A 95 7.36 2.89 10.19
CA TYR A 95 7.89 1.53 9.99
C TYR A 95 9.30 1.60 9.40
N PRO A 96 10.36 1.34 10.19
CA PRO A 96 11.73 1.59 9.74
C PRO A 96 12.21 0.68 8.60
N GLY A 97 11.59 -0.48 8.43
CA GLY A 97 11.95 -1.40 7.35
C GLY A 97 11.31 -1.09 6.00
N ILE A 98 10.50 -0.03 5.94
CA ILE A 98 9.73 0.31 4.74
C ILE A 98 10.24 1.62 4.16
N THR A 99 10.57 1.61 2.87
CA THR A 99 10.90 2.82 2.11
C THR A 99 9.63 3.36 1.47
N VAL A 100 9.24 4.57 1.86
CA VAL A 100 8.02 5.21 1.37
C VAL A 100 8.36 6.12 0.21
N LEU A 101 7.69 5.91 -0.92
CA LEU A 101 7.82 6.73 -2.11
C LEU A 101 6.55 7.54 -2.32
N ASP A 102 6.70 8.86 -2.43
CA ASP A 102 5.60 9.76 -2.71
C ASP A 102 5.49 9.97 -4.24
N PRO A 103 4.35 9.60 -4.86
CA PRO A 103 4.17 9.80 -6.31
C PRO A 103 4.33 11.24 -6.76
N ALA A 104 4.05 12.21 -5.89
CA ALA A 104 4.16 13.63 -6.23
C ALA A 104 5.62 14.10 -6.38
N THR A 105 6.59 13.36 -5.83
CA THR A 105 8.01 13.73 -5.85
C THR A 105 8.86 12.84 -6.75
N LEU A 106 8.25 11.89 -7.44
CA LEU A 106 8.97 11.03 -8.37
C LEU A 106 9.26 11.69 -9.71
#